data_1d050d0f3d1a3e96baa72e537ba19fa9
#
_entry.id   1d050d0f3d1a3e96baa72e537ba19fa9
#
_cell.length_a   1.000
_cell.length_b   1.000
_cell.length_c   1.000
_cell.angle_alpha   90.00
_cell.angle_beta   90.00
_cell.angle_gamma   90.00
#
_symmetry.space_group_name_H-M   'P 1'
#
loop_
_entity.id
_entity.type
_entity.pdbx_description
1 polymer ?
#
loop_
_entity_poly.entity_id
_entity_poly.type
_entity_poly.pdbx_seq_one_letter_code
_entity_poly.pdbx_strand_id
1 'polypeptide(L)'
;MECRKIICRFCLLFFFFCLISSCATKPKFSGNADLCGLVVDENNRPVKGFVIHAFCGFSGMKSAVTNENGIFVIENIPSGKIIISGEKKNYSKLSDVNYQFINRGDIFCCQVKSVKAVIDLVDELILRDEIQTACKLLDSVSCEKKSVEWGLVQSYKFFLADSKNKKTEILSSLKESAFCEYVKNLEVFIK
;
A
#
# COMPACT_ATOMS: atom_id res chain seq x y z
N MET A 1 64.19 -0.21 -16.06
CA MET A 1 63.38 0.13 -14.85
C MET A 1 61.95 0.51 -15.19
N GLU A 2 61.61 0.86 -16.43
CA GLU A 2 60.25 1.25 -16.86
C GLU A 2 59.28 0.07 -17.09
N CYS A 3 59.74 -1.07 -17.60
CA CYS A 3 58.87 -2.23 -17.81
C CYS A 3 58.18 -2.76 -16.54
N ARG A 4 58.84 -2.68 -15.37
CA ARG A 4 58.22 -3.09 -14.09
C ARG A 4 57.08 -2.18 -13.65
N LYS A 5 57.13 -0.90 -13.96
CA LYS A 5 56.04 0.06 -13.62
C LYS A 5 54.81 -0.13 -14.51
N ILE A 6 55.01 -0.52 -15.78
CA ILE A 6 53.91 -0.77 -16.72
C ILE A 6 53.17 -2.06 -16.34
N ILE A 7 53.90 -3.13 -15.98
CA ILE A 7 53.31 -4.41 -15.55
C ILE A 7 52.49 -4.20 -14.25
N CYS A 8 53.03 -3.45 -13.30
CA CYS A 8 52.33 -3.17 -12.03
C CYS A 8 51.03 -2.36 -12.24
N ARG A 9 51.05 -1.39 -13.16
CA ARG A 9 49.81 -0.63 -13.53
C ARG A 9 48.78 -1.51 -14.25
N PHE A 10 49.20 -2.42 -15.10
CA PHE A 10 48.31 -3.37 -15.79
C PHE A 10 47.67 -4.37 -14.80
N CYS A 11 48.45 -4.89 -13.86
CA CYS A 11 47.95 -5.77 -12.81
C CYS A 11 46.94 -5.05 -11.88
N LEU A 12 47.21 -3.79 -11.55
CA LEU A 12 46.30 -3.00 -10.70
C LEU A 12 44.97 -2.69 -11.42
N LEU A 13 45.00 -2.36 -12.70
CA LEU A 13 43.82 -2.17 -13.53
C LEU A 13 43.00 -3.47 -13.71
N PHE A 14 43.67 -4.60 -13.91
CA PHE A 14 43.03 -5.90 -14.02
C PHE A 14 42.36 -6.35 -12.72
N PHE A 15 43.02 -6.07 -11.58
CA PHE A 15 42.44 -6.34 -10.24
C PHE A 15 41.23 -5.47 -9.96
N PHE A 16 41.24 -4.20 -10.37
CA PHE A 16 40.12 -3.30 -10.24
C PHE A 16 38.92 -3.72 -11.12
N PHE A 17 39.20 -4.26 -12.34
CA PHE A 17 38.17 -4.77 -13.25
C PHE A 17 37.50 -6.04 -12.73
N CYS A 18 38.25 -6.92 -12.03
CA CYS A 18 37.68 -8.12 -11.39
C CYS A 18 36.78 -7.79 -10.20
N LEU A 19 36.99 -6.66 -9.51
CA LEU A 19 36.14 -6.25 -8.36
C LEU A 19 34.75 -5.73 -8.77
N ILE A 20 34.62 -5.19 -9.99
CA ILE A 20 33.33 -4.69 -10.47
C ILE A 20 32.46 -5.77 -11.14
N SER A 21 33.00 -6.97 -11.41
CA SER A 21 32.24 -8.07 -12.01
C SER A 21 31.42 -8.89 -11.02
N SER A 22 31.47 -8.57 -9.72
CA SER A 22 30.72 -9.30 -8.69
C SER A 22 29.30 -8.76 -8.49
N CYS A 23 28.60 -8.38 -9.55
CA CYS A 23 27.14 -8.28 -9.53
C CYS A 23 26.59 -9.72 -9.58
N ALA A 24 26.58 -10.40 -8.43
CA ALA A 24 25.93 -11.69 -8.30
C ALA A 24 24.44 -11.52 -8.57
N THR A 25 24.00 -11.75 -9.81
CA THR A 25 22.58 -11.93 -10.13
C THR A 25 22.07 -13.08 -9.30
N LYS A 26 21.23 -12.78 -8.30
CA LYS A 26 20.58 -13.82 -7.50
C LYS A 26 19.93 -14.83 -8.42
N PRO A 27 20.19 -16.12 -8.27
CA PRO A 27 19.61 -17.14 -9.15
C PRO A 27 18.09 -17.11 -8.99
N LYS A 28 17.38 -16.98 -10.11
CA LYS A 28 15.92 -17.12 -10.14
C LYS A 28 15.55 -18.53 -9.67
N PHE A 29 14.65 -18.66 -8.71
CA PHE A 29 14.16 -19.97 -8.32
C PHE A 29 13.00 -20.41 -9.20
N SER A 30 12.80 -21.71 -9.31
CA SER A 30 11.59 -22.32 -9.87
C SER A 30 10.88 -23.14 -8.81
N GLY A 31 9.55 -23.27 -8.90
CA GLY A 31 8.73 -23.95 -7.92
C GLY A 31 8.11 -22.98 -6.91
N ASN A 32 7.84 -23.46 -5.71
CA ASN A 32 7.15 -22.70 -4.68
C ASN A 32 8.09 -22.32 -3.52
N ALA A 33 7.81 -21.20 -2.89
CA ALA A 33 8.49 -20.76 -1.67
C ALA A 33 7.54 -19.89 -0.84
N ASP A 34 7.92 -19.59 0.39
CA ASP A 34 7.16 -18.71 1.26
C ASP A 34 7.45 -17.25 0.91
N LEU A 35 6.41 -16.46 0.73
CA LEU A 35 6.49 -15.02 0.53
C LEU A 35 6.42 -14.34 1.90
N CYS A 36 7.52 -13.76 2.32
CA CYS A 36 7.58 -12.95 3.53
C CYS A 36 7.37 -11.47 3.20
N GLY A 37 6.79 -10.72 4.12
CA GLY A 37 6.66 -9.29 3.94
C GLY A 37 6.42 -8.51 5.23
N LEU A 38 6.44 -7.18 5.08
CA LEU A 38 6.29 -6.21 6.15
C LEU A 38 5.29 -5.13 5.72
N VAL A 39 4.33 -4.83 6.59
CA VAL A 39 3.39 -3.72 6.43
C VAL A 39 3.65 -2.69 7.52
N VAL A 40 3.88 -1.44 7.11
CA VAL A 40 4.08 -0.30 8.02
C VAL A 40 3.09 0.82 7.70
N ASP A 41 2.84 1.68 8.68
CA ASP A 41 2.06 2.91 8.50
C ASP A 41 2.93 4.06 7.94
N GLU A 42 2.34 5.24 7.79
CA GLU A 42 3.00 6.47 7.34
C GLU A 42 4.17 6.93 8.23
N ASN A 43 4.24 6.45 9.47
CA ASN A 43 5.29 6.74 10.44
C ASN A 43 6.32 5.61 10.56
N ASN A 44 6.31 4.63 9.63
CA ASN A 44 7.11 3.41 9.66
C ASN A 44 6.84 2.51 10.89
N ARG A 45 5.66 2.63 11.52
CA ARG A 45 5.26 1.75 12.61
C ARG A 45 4.63 0.49 12.05
N PRO A 46 4.88 -0.69 12.63
CA PRO A 46 4.31 -1.94 12.17
C PRO A 46 2.77 -1.94 12.26
N VAL A 47 2.11 -2.42 11.23
CA VAL A 47 0.66 -2.55 11.19
C VAL A 47 0.26 -3.99 11.45
N LYS A 48 -0.17 -4.31 12.68
CA LYS A 48 -0.75 -5.61 13.06
C LYS A 48 -2.13 -5.80 12.44
N GLY A 49 -2.46 -7.04 12.09
CA GLY A 49 -3.82 -7.42 11.67
C GLY A 49 -4.22 -6.89 10.28
N PHE A 50 -3.25 -6.54 9.45
CA PHE A 50 -3.47 -6.22 8.05
C PHE A 50 -3.56 -7.52 7.25
N VAL A 51 -4.63 -7.71 6.49
CA VAL A 51 -4.83 -8.90 5.65
C VAL A 51 -4.17 -8.66 4.31
N ILE A 52 -3.25 -9.53 3.94
CA ILE A 52 -2.59 -9.52 2.62
C ILE A 52 -3.12 -10.69 1.80
N HIS A 53 -3.40 -10.42 0.55
CA HIS A 53 -3.82 -11.39 -0.45
C HIS A 53 -2.77 -11.45 -1.56
N ALA A 54 -2.39 -12.65 -1.96
CA ALA A 54 -1.54 -12.92 -3.11
C ALA A 54 -2.33 -13.75 -4.13
N PHE A 55 -2.63 -13.17 -5.29
CA PHE A 55 -3.24 -13.89 -6.40
C PHE A 55 -2.15 -14.47 -7.30
N CYS A 56 -2.13 -15.78 -7.41
CA CYS A 56 -1.08 -16.56 -8.06
C CYS A 56 -1.57 -17.21 -9.37
N GLY A 57 -2.40 -16.54 -10.12
CA GLY A 57 -2.97 -17.05 -11.37
C GLY A 57 -3.73 -18.38 -11.16
N PHE A 58 -3.31 -19.45 -11.83
CA PHE A 58 -3.95 -20.77 -11.72
C PHE A 58 -3.91 -21.39 -10.31
N SER A 59 -2.96 -21.01 -9.48
CA SER A 59 -2.87 -21.49 -8.09
C SER A 59 -3.85 -20.79 -7.14
N GLY A 60 -4.65 -19.85 -7.66
CA GLY A 60 -5.67 -19.15 -6.90
C GLY A 60 -5.13 -18.05 -6.00
N MET A 61 -5.94 -17.67 -5.02
CA MET A 61 -5.62 -16.63 -4.04
C MET A 61 -5.21 -17.28 -2.72
N LYS A 62 -4.13 -16.79 -2.14
CA LYS A 62 -3.66 -17.11 -0.81
C LYS A 62 -3.60 -15.86 0.05
N SER A 63 -3.74 -16.01 1.35
CA SER A 63 -3.82 -14.86 2.26
C SER A 63 -3.06 -15.12 3.55
N ALA A 64 -2.58 -14.03 4.15
CA ALA A 64 -2.02 -14.03 5.50
C ALA A 64 -2.41 -12.74 6.22
N VAL A 65 -2.23 -12.75 7.54
CA VAL A 65 -2.49 -11.61 8.42
C VAL A 65 -1.19 -11.20 9.08
N THR A 66 -0.89 -9.91 9.12
CA THR A 66 0.32 -9.41 9.78
C THR A 66 0.27 -9.59 11.29
N ASN A 67 1.39 -9.96 11.87
CA ASN A 67 1.58 -10.10 13.32
C ASN A 67 1.84 -8.74 14.01
N GLU A 68 2.20 -8.76 15.32
CA GLU A 68 2.50 -7.56 16.12
C GLU A 68 3.61 -6.69 15.52
N ASN A 69 4.54 -7.30 14.79
CA ASN A 69 5.67 -6.62 14.16
C ASN A 69 5.36 -6.22 12.70
N GLY A 70 4.10 -6.29 12.26
CA GLY A 70 3.70 -6.00 10.88
C GLY A 70 4.16 -7.04 9.86
N ILE A 71 4.72 -8.18 10.32
CA ILE A 71 5.26 -9.21 9.45
C ILE A 71 4.16 -10.21 9.08
N PHE A 72 4.15 -10.63 7.81
CA PHE A 72 3.32 -11.72 7.31
C PHE A 72 4.16 -12.75 6.56
N VAL A 73 3.65 -13.97 6.47
CA VAL A 73 4.19 -15.05 5.66
C VAL A 73 3.03 -15.73 4.93
N ILE A 74 3.12 -15.80 3.61
CA ILE A 74 2.18 -16.56 2.77
C ILE A 74 2.92 -17.77 2.25
N GLU A 75 2.53 -18.93 2.69
CA GLU A 75 3.23 -20.19 2.39
C GLU A 75 2.98 -20.66 0.95
N ASN A 76 4.02 -21.30 0.40
CA ASN A 76 3.91 -22.09 -0.82
C ASN A 76 3.43 -21.27 -2.04
N ILE A 77 3.96 -20.06 -2.23
CA ILE A 77 3.68 -19.19 -3.38
C ILE A 77 4.53 -19.63 -4.57
N PRO A 78 3.95 -19.81 -5.77
CA PRO A 78 4.72 -20.14 -6.96
C PRO A 78 5.62 -18.98 -7.39
N SER A 79 6.79 -19.33 -7.91
CA SER A 79 7.67 -18.33 -8.54
C SER A 79 7.03 -17.71 -9.76
N GLY A 80 7.25 -16.41 -9.98
CA GLY A 80 6.74 -15.69 -11.14
C GLY A 80 5.96 -14.42 -10.80
N LYS A 81 5.10 -14.03 -11.71
CA LYS A 81 4.25 -12.85 -11.54
C LYS A 81 3.06 -13.18 -10.63
N ILE A 82 2.91 -12.41 -9.57
CA ILE A 82 1.76 -12.46 -8.65
C ILE A 82 1.18 -11.06 -8.50
N ILE A 83 -0.08 -10.98 -8.06
CA ILE A 83 -0.74 -9.72 -7.74
C ILE A 83 -0.96 -9.72 -6.22
N ILE A 84 -0.45 -8.68 -5.57
CA ILE A 84 -0.59 -8.51 -4.12
C ILE A 84 -1.57 -7.37 -3.86
N SER A 85 -2.54 -7.62 -3.00
CA SER A 85 -3.47 -6.62 -2.47
C SER A 85 -3.65 -6.83 -0.97
N GLY A 86 -4.34 -5.92 -0.32
CA GLY A 86 -4.60 -6.13 1.10
C GLY A 86 -5.46 -5.02 1.70
N GLU A 87 -5.99 -5.31 2.90
CA GLU A 87 -6.84 -4.36 3.60
C GLU A 87 -6.80 -4.54 5.11
N LYS A 88 -7.11 -3.45 5.80
CA LYS A 88 -7.42 -3.42 7.23
C LYS A 88 -8.35 -2.26 7.51
N LYS A 89 -9.28 -2.43 8.45
CA LYS A 89 -10.14 -1.33 8.93
C LYS A 89 -9.29 -0.17 9.43
N ASN A 90 -9.71 1.05 9.09
CA ASN A 90 -9.08 2.33 9.44
C ASN A 90 -7.71 2.57 8.80
N TYR A 91 -7.44 1.86 7.69
CA TYR A 91 -6.27 2.06 6.84
C TYR A 91 -6.66 2.13 5.37
N SER A 92 -5.79 2.74 4.57
CA SER A 92 -5.90 2.68 3.12
C SER A 92 -5.68 1.25 2.64
N LYS A 93 -6.46 0.82 1.65
CA LYS A 93 -6.26 -0.47 1.00
C LYS A 93 -4.96 -0.46 0.20
N LEU A 94 -4.27 -1.59 0.22
CA LEU A 94 -3.23 -1.87 -0.75
C LEU A 94 -3.93 -2.37 -2.02
N SER A 95 -3.96 -1.51 -3.05
CA SER A 95 -4.49 -1.87 -4.37
C SER A 95 -3.56 -2.87 -5.05
N ASP A 96 -4.07 -3.56 -6.07
CA ASP A 96 -3.37 -4.61 -6.82
C ASP A 96 -1.96 -4.18 -7.27
N VAL A 97 -0.96 -4.74 -6.60
CA VAL A 97 0.46 -4.53 -6.91
C VAL A 97 0.97 -5.73 -7.70
N ASN A 98 1.45 -5.49 -8.92
CA ASN A 98 2.15 -6.51 -9.69
C ASN A 98 3.53 -6.75 -9.08
N TYR A 99 3.79 -7.96 -8.57
CA TYR A 99 5.05 -8.34 -7.95
C TYR A 99 5.69 -9.51 -8.66
N GLN A 100 7.01 -9.44 -8.87
CA GLN A 100 7.80 -10.51 -9.49
C GLN A 100 8.48 -11.31 -8.39
N PHE A 101 7.90 -12.45 -8.00
CA PHE A 101 8.45 -13.32 -6.97
C PHE A 101 9.43 -14.33 -7.61
N ILE A 102 10.67 -13.92 -7.76
CA ILE A 102 11.72 -14.70 -8.45
C ILE A 102 12.92 -15.02 -7.58
N ASN A 103 12.99 -14.52 -6.35
CA ASN A 103 14.03 -14.83 -5.38
C ASN A 103 13.42 -15.28 -4.06
N ARG A 104 13.86 -16.43 -3.52
CA ARG A 104 13.31 -17.01 -2.28
C ARG A 104 13.46 -16.14 -1.03
N GLY A 105 14.43 -15.26 -1.00
CA GLY A 105 14.69 -14.40 0.17
C GLY A 105 14.16 -12.97 0.00
N ASP A 106 13.35 -12.69 -1.02
CA ASP A 106 12.80 -11.36 -1.22
C ASP A 106 11.72 -11.09 -0.17
N ILE A 107 11.75 -9.88 0.39
CA ILE A 107 10.78 -9.41 1.36
C ILE A 107 9.91 -8.35 0.67
N PHE A 108 8.60 -8.58 0.65
CA PHE A 108 7.65 -7.59 0.15
C PHE A 108 7.37 -6.56 1.25
N CYS A 109 7.78 -5.30 1.02
CA CYS A 109 7.49 -4.22 1.96
C CYS A 109 6.47 -3.27 1.36
N CYS A 110 5.45 -2.91 2.14
CA CYS A 110 4.49 -1.90 1.74
C CYS A 110 4.18 -0.94 2.91
N GLN A 111 3.87 0.31 2.53
CA GLN A 111 3.40 1.32 3.44
C GLN A 111 1.92 1.59 3.17
N VAL A 112 1.11 1.63 4.21
CA VAL A 112 -0.31 1.97 4.18
C VAL A 112 -0.55 3.23 5.00
N LYS A 113 -1.64 3.95 4.73
CA LYS A 113 -1.95 5.19 5.44
C LYS A 113 -3.12 4.96 6.41
N SER A 114 -2.98 5.46 7.63
CA SER A 114 -4.12 5.55 8.55
C SER A 114 -5.18 6.52 8.02
N VAL A 115 -6.41 6.42 8.51
CA VAL A 115 -7.50 7.38 8.15
C VAL A 115 -7.02 8.82 8.40
N LYS A 116 -6.35 9.07 9.53
CA LYS A 116 -5.83 10.41 9.84
C LYS A 116 -4.88 10.91 8.75
N ALA A 117 -3.89 10.11 8.38
CA ALA A 117 -2.93 10.49 7.35
C ALA A 117 -3.58 10.66 5.96
N VAL A 118 -4.64 9.88 5.69
CA VAL A 118 -5.43 10.07 4.47
C VAL A 118 -6.15 11.41 4.49
N ILE A 119 -6.78 11.79 5.60
CA ILE A 119 -7.47 13.08 5.74
C ILE A 119 -6.49 14.24 5.62
N ASP A 120 -5.35 14.18 6.32
CA ASP A 120 -4.31 15.22 6.24
C ASP A 120 -3.85 15.42 4.76
N LEU A 121 -3.69 14.33 4.01
CA LEU A 121 -3.34 14.40 2.59
C LEU A 121 -4.50 14.90 1.71
N VAL A 122 -5.74 14.54 2.03
CA VAL A 122 -6.94 15.05 1.34
C VAL A 122 -7.03 16.57 1.48
N ASP A 123 -6.78 17.11 2.67
CA ASP A 123 -6.77 18.56 2.90
C ASP A 123 -5.70 19.25 2.03
N GLU A 124 -4.50 18.68 1.92
CA GLU A 124 -3.47 19.19 1.01
C GLU A 124 -3.90 19.15 -0.46
N LEU A 125 -4.55 18.07 -0.89
CA LEU A 125 -5.04 17.92 -2.26
C LEU A 125 -6.16 18.93 -2.58
N ILE A 126 -7.06 19.19 -1.64
CA ILE A 126 -8.09 20.23 -1.77
C ILE A 126 -7.46 21.61 -1.94
N LEU A 127 -6.45 21.94 -1.14
CA LEU A 127 -5.72 23.21 -1.25
C LEU A 127 -5.00 23.39 -2.61
N ARG A 128 -4.67 22.29 -3.28
CA ARG A 128 -4.07 22.28 -4.64
C ARG A 128 -5.09 22.16 -5.76
N ASP A 129 -6.38 22.17 -5.45
CA ASP A 129 -7.49 21.95 -6.41
C ASP A 129 -7.47 20.57 -7.08
N GLU A 130 -6.83 19.57 -6.44
CA GLU A 130 -6.74 18.19 -6.93
C GLU A 130 -7.91 17.31 -6.43
N ILE A 131 -9.14 17.77 -6.63
CA ILE A 131 -10.38 17.19 -6.07
C ILE A 131 -10.57 15.72 -6.47
N GLN A 132 -10.29 15.37 -7.73
CA GLN A 132 -10.46 13.98 -8.20
C GLN A 132 -9.49 13.02 -7.50
N THR A 133 -8.27 13.45 -7.24
CA THR A 133 -7.26 12.68 -6.51
C THR A 133 -7.68 12.49 -5.06
N ALA A 134 -8.19 13.55 -4.42
CA ALA A 134 -8.74 13.51 -3.06
C ALA A 134 -9.90 12.50 -2.94
N CYS A 135 -10.86 12.51 -3.87
CA CYS A 135 -11.95 11.55 -3.91
C CYS A 135 -11.46 10.09 -4.00
N LYS A 136 -10.54 9.81 -4.93
CA LYS A 136 -9.95 8.47 -5.08
C LYS A 136 -9.25 8.00 -3.80
N LEU A 137 -8.55 8.91 -3.12
CA LEU A 137 -7.86 8.61 -1.88
C LEU A 137 -8.85 8.26 -0.76
N LEU A 138 -9.96 9.02 -0.62
CA LEU A 138 -11.04 8.71 0.32
C LEU A 138 -11.72 7.37 0.01
N ASP A 139 -11.82 6.98 -1.28
CA ASP A 139 -12.40 5.70 -1.69
C ASP A 139 -11.48 4.51 -1.38
N SER A 140 -10.19 4.77 -1.25
CA SER A 140 -9.22 3.73 -0.89
C SER A 140 -9.27 3.30 0.57
N VAL A 141 -9.92 4.08 1.45
CA VAL A 141 -9.93 3.80 2.89
C VAL A 141 -10.99 2.77 3.25
N SER A 142 -10.61 1.77 4.03
CA SER A 142 -11.51 0.80 4.63
C SER A 142 -11.88 1.23 6.04
N CYS A 143 -13.14 1.58 6.28
CA CYS A 143 -13.65 1.93 7.61
C CYS A 143 -14.78 1.00 8.03
N GLU A 144 -14.92 0.79 9.33
CA GLU A 144 -16.09 0.13 9.88
C GLU A 144 -17.30 1.08 9.79
N LYS A 145 -18.40 0.62 9.19
CA LYS A 145 -19.63 1.41 9.11
C LYS A 145 -20.04 1.89 10.49
N LYS A 146 -20.44 3.16 10.57
CA LYS A 146 -20.87 3.84 11.79
C LYS A 146 -19.76 4.17 12.80
N SER A 147 -18.50 3.86 12.50
CA SER A 147 -17.36 4.35 13.32
C SER A 147 -17.15 5.86 13.14
N VAL A 148 -16.37 6.46 14.03
CA VAL A 148 -15.99 7.89 13.93
C VAL A 148 -15.22 8.14 12.66
N GLU A 149 -14.27 7.27 12.34
CA GLU A 149 -13.43 7.35 11.13
C GLU A 149 -14.28 7.25 9.86
N TRP A 150 -15.27 6.34 9.86
CA TRP A 150 -16.21 6.24 8.75
C TRP A 150 -17.02 7.52 8.58
N GLY A 151 -17.55 8.08 9.67
CA GLY A 151 -18.30 9.34 9.63
C GLY A 151 -17.47 10.50 9.10
N LEU A 152 -16.20 10.60 9.52
CA LEU A 152 -15.26 11.60 9.02
C LEU A 152 -15.04 11.46 7.52
N VAL A 153 -14.73 10.26 7.02
CA VAL A 153 -14.54 9.99 5.60
C VAL A 153 -15.80 10.32 4.80
N GLN A 154 -17.00 9.95 5.28
CA GLN A 154 -18.26 10.28 4.62
C GLN A 154 -18.52 11.79 4.57
N SER A 155 -18.16 12.52 5.61
CA SER A 155 -18.29 13.99 5.64
C SER A 155 -17.43 14.65 4.56
N TYR A 156 -16.18 14.24 4.41
CA TYR A 156 -15.32 14.72 3.31
C TYR A 156 -15.89 14.37 1.93
N LYS A 157 -16.34 13.13 1.76
CA LYS A 157 -17.02 12.72 0.51
C LYS A 157 -18.25 13.55 0.20
N PHE A 158 -19.03 13.92 1.21
CA PHE A 158 -20.20 14.78 1.05
C PHE A 158 -19.80 16.17 0.51
N PHE A 159 -18.78 16.81 1.09
CA PHE A 159 -18.34 18.13 0.66
C PHE A 159 -17.70 18.11 -0.74
N LEU A 160 -17.01 17.05 -1.08
CA LEU A 160 -16.36 16.89 -2.39
C LEU A 160 -17.29 16.35 -3.49
N ALA A 161 -18.51 15.90 -3.12
CA ALA A 161 -19.44 15.36 -4.10
C ALA A 161 -19.93 16.46 -5.06
N ASP A 162 -19.85 16.15 -6.35
CA ASP A 162 -20.18 17.02 -7.48
C ASP A 162 -21.68 17.13 -7.77
N SER A 163 -22.48 16.18 -7.29
CA SER A 163 -23.92 16.11 -7.58
C SER A 163 -24.79 16.03 -6.33
N LYS A 164 -26.00 16.63 -6.44
CA LYS A 164 -27.01 16.58 -5.39
C LYS A 164 -27.41 15.15 -5.03
N ASN A 165 -27.46 14.25 -6.03
CA ASN A 165 -27.83 12.85 -5.81
C ASN A 165 -26.80 12.14 -4.92
N LYS A 166 -25.50 12.27 -5.20
CA LYS A 166 -24.44 11.71 -4.36
C LYS A 166 -24.48 12.26 -2.95
N LYS A 167 -24.68 13.58 -2.79
CA LYS A 167 -24.84 14.21 -1.46
C LYS A 167 -25.99 13.60 -0.69
N THR A 168 -27.14 13.41 -1.34
CA THR A 168 -28.34 12.81 -0.72
C THR A 168 -28.09 11.36 -0.29
N GLU A 169 -27.41 10.56 -1.10
CA GLU A 169 -27.05 9.18 -0.79
C GLU A 169 -26.11 9.11 0.44
N ILE A 170 -25.07 9.94 0.47
CA ILE A 170 -24.15 10.01 1.60
C ILE A 170 -24.89 10.42 2.88
N LEU A 171 -25.77 11.43 2.80
CA LEU A 171 -26.58 11.83 3.95
C LEU A 171 -27.51 10.74 4.45
N SER A 172 -28.13 9.99 3.56
CA SER A 172 -29.01 8.88 3.98
C SER A 172 -28.22 7.83 4.76
N SER A 173 -27.02 7.52 4.31
CA SER A 173 -26.13 6.57 5.02
C SER A 173 -25.67 7.09 6.39
N LEU A 174 -25.40 8.39 6.49
CA LEU A 174 -25.01 9.04 7.76
C LEU A 174 -26.17 9.09 8.77
N LYS A 175 -27.44 9.24 8.32
CA LYS A 175 -28.63 9.23 9.19
C LYS A 175 -28.80 7.91 9.95
N GLU A 176 -28.37 6.81 9.35
CA GLU A 176 -28.43 5.49 9.97
C GLU A 176 -27.28 5.24 10.97
N SER A 177 -26.39 6.22 11.14
CA SER A 177 -25.21 6.13 11.97
C SER A 177 -25.35 6.93 13.28
N ALA A 178 -24.34 6.85 14.15
CA ALA A 178 -24.22 7.67 15.34
C ALA A 178 -24.08 9.18 15.06
N PHE A 179 -23.94 9.58 13.79
CA PHE A 179 -23.76 10.96 13.35
C PHE A 179 -25.07 11.66 12.94
N CYS A 180 -26.23 11.12 13.32
CA CYS A 180 -27.54 11.65 12.91
C CYS A 180 -27.78 13.13 13.31
N GLU A 181 -27.20 13.61 14.40
CA GLU A 181 -27.30 15.04 14.77
C GLU A 181 -26.46 15.94 13.86
N TYR A 182 -25.27 15.47 13.46
CA TYR A 182 -24.39 16.18 12.54
C TYR A 182 -25.01 16.32 11.15
N VAL A 183 -25.78 15.34 10.72
CA VAL A 183 -26.47 15.31 9.41
C VAL A 183 -27.42 16.49 9.24
N LYS A 184 -28.13 16.93 10.30
CA LYS A 184 -29.02 18.08 10.24
C LYS A 184 -28.28 19.34 9.76
N ASN A 185 -27.03 19.51 10.18
CA ASN A 185 -26.19 20.64 9.75
C ASN A 185 -25.77 20.52 8.29
N LEU A 186 -25.57 19.29 7.80
CA LEU A 186 -25.20 19.05 6.39
C LEU A 186 -26.39 19.22 5.42
N GLU A 187 -27.62 19.01 5.86
CA GLU A 187 -28.83 19.17 5.03
C GLU A 187 -28.97 20.59 4.46
N VAL A 188 -28.44 21.59 5.14
CA VAL A 188 -28.43 22.98 4.67
C VAL A 188 -27.67 23.14 3.36
N PHE A 189 -26.66 22.32 3.10
CA PHE A 189 -25.82 22.40 1.89
C PHE A 189 -26.40 21.67 0.67
N ILE A 190 -27.60 21.08 0.79
CA ILE A 190 -28.30 20.41 -0.34
C ILE A 190 -29.41 21.31 -0.91
N LYS A 191 -29.91 22.27 -0.13
CA LYS A 191 -30.92 23.23 -0.57
C LYS A 191 -30.35 24.21 -1.55
#